data_4b2ad73a3f09ba490279a46d397a55ec
#
_entry.id   4b2ad73a3f09ba490279a46d397a55ec
#
_cell.length_a   1.000
_cell.length_b   1.000
_cell.length_c   1.000
_cell.angle_alpha   90.00
_cell.angle_beta   90.00
_cell.angle_gamma   90.00
#
_symmetry.space_group_name_H-M   'P 1'
#
loop_
_entity.id
_entity.type
_entity.pdbx_description
1 polymer ?
#
loop_
_entity_poly.entity_id
_entity_poly.type
_entity_poly.pdbx_seq_one_letter_code
_entity_poly.pdbx_strand_id
1 'polypeptide(L)'
;MAALRGRTGRDEGRAGVPRAGVAPSAEEIAVAWAGGERLPALVQESFPTATRLSGDQLARRLGEGLDFEQLRAYQPGEPAARIDWRISARTEEPVVRVHREPAQRQAHLVIDCGAAMRFGTRRRLKISQALLAAHAFAAAALRQNLAVEIHPIGERFPPGLHAPGPVTGQAAILQRLAEVADVAGGGSAAEQPVDWAALRERLARRLPPGSLLVVLSDCLSDTGPGRAIDWAPLAAEQHLLFVSIADRVELDMPDLGLVAFDAGARTRWLDTGDRRWREAFASGQQERLRAWRESAEALGAVFLPLAADAEPADWLATVPAVLAGAAEVPS
;
A
#
# COMPACT_ATOMS: atom_id res chain seq x y z
N MET A 1 -2.49 6.05 18.44
CA MET A 1 -1.62 7.11 19.02
C MET A 1 -2.36 8.43 19.01
N ALA A 2 -2.21 9.14 20.07
CA ALA A 2 -2.99 10.30 20.45
C ALA A 2 -2.36 11.62 19.98
N ALA A 3 -3.18 12.63 19.76
CA ALA A 3 -2.72 13.95 19.34
C ALA A 3 -1.91 14.67 20.44
N LEU A 4 -0.76 15.21 20.07
CA LEU A 4 0.07 16.05 20.95
C LEU A 4 -0.61 17.40 21.15
N ARG A 5 -1.08 17.71 22.38
CA ARG A 5 -1.48 19.05 22.77
C ARG A 5 -0.48 19.61 23.78
N GLY A 6 0.49 20.39 23.31
CA GLY A 6 1.37 21.14 24.19
C GLY A 6 0.62 22.31 24.83
N ARG A 7 0.62 22.41 26.15
CA ARG A 7 0.19 23.60 26.90
C ARG A 7 1.39 24.20 27.60
N THR A 8 2.14 25.06 26.91
CA THR A 8 3.13 25.92 27.55
C THR A 8 2.48 27.28 27.84
N GLY A 9 2.46 27.65 29.12
CA GLY A 9 2.12 29.02 29.52
C GLY A 9 3.27 29.95 29.16
N ARG A 10 3.02 30.80 28.23
CA ARG A 10 3.48 32.16 27.88
C ARG A 10 3.56 32.29 26.37
N ASP A 11 2.76 33.17 25.90
CA ASP A 11 2.61 33.58 24.51
C ASP A 11 3.82 34.43 24.11
N GLU A 12 4.88 33.83 23.56
CA GLU A 12 5.91 34.53 22.79
C GLU A 12 6.45 33.57 21.72
N GLY A 13 6.10 33.82 20.45
CA GLY A 13 6.75 33.24 19.29
C GLY A 13 6.14 31.92 18.79
N ARG A 14 4.83 31.81 18.64
CA ARG A 14 4.21 30.78 17.82
C ARG A 14 4.60 31.01 16.36
N ALA A 15 5.70 30.39 15.93
CA ALA A 15 5.76 29.93 14.56
C ALA A 15 4.59 28.95 14.43
N GLY A 16 3.49 29.36 13.80
CA GLY A 16 2.31 28.54 13.66
C GLY A 16 2.72 27.25 12.96
N VAL A 17 2.52 26.12 13.64
CA VAL A 17 2.48 24.84 12.95
C VAL A 17 1.40 25.00 11.88
N PRO A 18 1.74 24.97 10.59
CA PRO A 18 0.73 25.05 9.56
C PRO A 18 -0.32 23.99 9.90
N ARG A 19 -1.58 24.33 9.88
CA ARG A 19 -2.65 23.34 9.84
C ARG A 19 -2.49 22.64 8.49
N ALA A 20 -1.61 21.62 8.46
CA ALA A 20 -1.42 20.79 7.29
C ALA A 20 -2.78 20.19 6.96
N GLY A 21 -3.34 20.60 5.83
CA GLY A 21 -4.54 19.96 5.31
C GLY A 21 -4.24 18.51 4.99
N VAL A 22 -5.27 17.68 4.91
CA VAL A 22 -5.12 16.29 4.46
C VAL A 22 -4.72 16.24 2.98
N ALA A 23 -5.24 17.14 2.16
CA ALA A 23 -4.93 17.22 0.74
C ALA A 23 -3.53 17.78 0.49
N PRO A 24 -2.66 17.06 -0.26
CA PRO A 24 -1.43 17.61 -0.77
C PRO A 24 -1.67 18.78 -1.72
N SER A 25 -0.70 19.68 -1.86
CA SER A 25 -0.76 20.76 -2.85
C SER A 25 -0.66 20.21 -4.30
N ALA A 26 -1.17 21.00 -5.26
CA ALA A 26 -1.09 20.62 -6.68
C ALA A 26 0.38 20.49 -7.15
N GLU A 27 1.29 21.28 -6.62
CA GLU A 27 2.72 21.22 -6.92
C GLU A 27 3.34 19.92 -6.40
N GLU A 28 3.07 19.54 -5.14
CA GLU A 28 3.52 18.28 -4.55
C GLU A 28 2.98 17.07 -5.32
N ILE A 29 1.71 17.11 -5.73
CA ILE A 29 1.09 16.08 -6.56
C ILE A 29 1.82 15.97 -7.90
N ALA A 30 2.09 17.09 -8.57
CA ALA A 30 2.79 17.10 -9.85
C ALA A 30 4.21 16.50 -9.74
N VAL A 31 4.95 16.84 -8.68
CA VAL A 31 6.28 16.27 -8.41
C VAL A 31 6.19 14.78 -8.13
N ALA A 32 5.25 14.34 -7.30
CA ALA A 32 5.05 12.94 -6.98
C ALA A 32 4.66 12.12 -8.23
N TRP A 33 3.75 12.66 -9.04
CA TRP A 33 3.33 12.02 -10.30
C TRP A 33 4.49 11.87 -11.28
N ALA A 34 5.18 12.97 -11.59
CA ALA A 34 6.32 12.95 -12.51
C ALA A 34 7.47 12.06 -12.02
N GLY A 35 7.69 12.00 -10.70
CA GLY A 35 8.64 11.07 -10.10
C GLY A 35 8.20 9.61 -10.24
N GLY A 36 6.92 9.33 -10.07
CA GLY A 36 6.32 8.02 -10.26
C GLY A 36 6.49 7.49 -11.68
N GLU A 37 6.33 8.34 -12.69
CA GLU A 37 6.56 7.97 -14.10
C GLU A 37 8.00 7.53 -14.39
N ARG A 38 8.96 7.89 -13.54
CA ARG A 38 10.37 7.52 -13.68
C ARG A 38 10.75 6.28 -12.88
N LEU A 39 9.88 5.78 -12.01
CA LEU A 39 10.17 4.59 -11.22
C LEU A 39 10.40 3.37 -12.14
N PRO A 40 11.25 2.43 -11.73
CA PRO A 40 11.40 1.16 -12.43
C PRO A 40 10.08 0.37 -12.41
N ALA A 41 10.06 -0.75 -13.10
CA ALA A 41 8.89 -1.62 -13.08
C ALA A 41 8.58 -2.07 -11.66
N LEU A 42 7.35 -1.77 -11.19
CA LEU A 42 6.85 -2.16 -9.88
C LEU A 42 6.55 -3.66 -9.81
N VAL A 43 6.21 -4.24 -10.96
CA VAL A 43 6.00 -5.67 -11.12
C VAL A 43 7.12 -6.16 -12.04
N GLN A 44 8.12 -6.81 -11.46
CA GLN A 44 9.16 -7.49 -12.23
C GLN A 44 8.70 -8.90 -12.54
N GLU A 45 8.96 -9.38 -13.76
CA GLU A 45 8.67 -10.78 -14.14
C GLU A 45 9.46 -11.79 -13.30
N SER A 46 10.50 -11.33 -12.61
CA SER A 46 11.43 -12.12 -11.81
C SER A 46 11.20 -12.06 -10.29
N PHE A 47 10.15 -11.42 -9.78
CA PHE A 47 9.81 -11.62 -8.38
C PHE A 47 9.46 -13.10 -8.21
N PRO A 48 10.21 -13.86 -7.40
CA PRO A 48 9.79 -15.17 -7.04
C PRO A 48 8.50 -15.01 -6.23
N THR A 49 7.34 -15.05 -6.92
CA THR A 49 6.16 -15.49 -6.23
C THR A 49 6.60 -16.73 -5.50
N ALA A 50 6.48 -16.76 -4.17
CA ALA A 50 6.77 -17.93 -3.35
C ALA A 50 5.78 -19.05 -3.66
N THR A 51 5.45 -19.20 -4.92
CA THR A 51 4.64 -20.27 -5.45
C THR A 51 5.52 -21.50 -5.46
N ARG A 52 5.51 -22.23 -4.37
CA ARG A 52 5.72 -23.68 -4.44
C ARG A 52 4.59 -24.25 -5.29
N LEU A 53 4.74 -24.06 -6.58
CA LEU A 53 3.85 -24.59 -7.57
C LEU A 53 3.91 -26.12 -7.47
N SER A 54 2.79 -26.73 -7.18
CA SER A 54 2.52 -28.12 -7.47
C SER A 54 2.99 -28.45 -8.91
N GLY A 55 3.54 -29.64 -9.13
CA GLY A 55 4.25 -30.01 -10.37
C GLY A 55 3.54 -29.71 -11.70
N ASP A 56 2.22 -29.51 -11.70
CA ASP A 56 1.40 -29.13 -12.86
C ASP A 56 1.64 -27.69 -13.34
N GLN A 57 2.12 -26.79 -12.46
CA GLN A 57 2.40 -25.40 -12.82
C GLN A 57 3.84 -25.20 -13.33
N LEU A 58 4.77 -26.11 -13.01
CA LEU A 58 6.12 -26.09 -13.57
C LEU A 58 6.12 -26.37 -15.09
N ALA A 59 5.23 -27.24 -15.54
CA ALA A 59 5.04 -27.55 -16.96
C ALA A 59 4.56 -26.33 -17.78
N ARG A 60 3.93 -25.34 -17.13
CA ARG A 60 3.45 -24.10 -17.75
C ARG A 60 4.53 -23.04 -17.97
N ARG A 61 5.65 -23.13 -17.24
CA ARG A 61 6.78 -22.18 -17.35
C ARG A 61 7.82 -22.55 -18.40
N LEU A 62 7.78 -23.76 -18.94
CA LEU A 62 8.73 -24.21 -19.95
C LEU A 62 8.31 -23.93 -21.40
N GLY A 63 7.15 -23.28 -21.59
CA GLY A 63 6.68 -22.79 -22.88
C GLY A 63 6.94 -21.30 -23.00
N GLU A 64 7.98 -20.93 -23.73
CA GLU A 64 8.26 -19.55 -24.10
C GLU A 64 7.03 -18.86 -24.72
N GLY A 65 6.51 -17.85 -24.01
CA GLY A 65 5.97 -16.63 -24.59
C GLY A 65 4.85 -16.75 -25.62
N LEU A 66 3.82 -17.58 -25.44
CA LEU A 66 2.58 -17.50 -26.21
C LEU A 66 1.42 -18.04 -25.38
N ASP A 67 0.34 -17.28 -25.32
CA ASP A 67 -0.96 -17.53 -24.74
C ASP A 67 -1.23 -19.00 -24.39
N PHE A 68 -1.30 -19.32 -23.09
CA PHE A 68 -1.67 -20.67 -22.66
C PHE A 68 -3.15 -20.89 -22.97
N GLU A 69 -3.37 -21.54 -24.09
CA GLU A 69 -4.70 -21.99 -24.48
C GLU A 69 -5.10 -23.17 -23.60
N GLN A 70 -6.14 -22.99 -22.81
CA GLN A 70 -6.74 -24.11 -22.06
C GLN A 70 -7.53 -24.97 -23.04
N LEU A 71 -7.14 -26.22 -23.21
CA LEU A 71 -7.91 -27.19 -23.99
C LEU A 71 -9.09 -27.69 -23.14
N ARG A 72 -10.27 -27.59 -23.67
CA ARG A 72 -11.51 -28.09 -23.08
C ARG A 72 -12.22 -29.02 -24.03
N ALA A 73 -12.84 -30.07 -23.51
CA ALA A 73 -13.70 -30.90 -24.33
C ALA A 73 -14.81 -30.10 -25.01
N TYR A 74 -15.06 -30.34 -26.27
CA TYR A 74 -16.15 -29.75 -27.05
C TYR A 74 -17.49 -30.09 -26.41
N GLN A 75 -18.38 -29.14 -26.30
CA GLN A 75 -19.75 -29.37 -25.87
C GLN A 75 -20.70 -29.28 -27.08
N PRO A 76 -21.63 -30.23 -27.24
CA PRO A 76 -22.63 -30.21 -28.29
C PRO A 76 -23.42 -28.88 -28.26
N GLY A 77 -23.49 -28.21 -29.42
CA GLY A 77 -24.10 -26.86 -29.55
C GLY A 77 -23.13 -25.73 -29.74
N GLU A 78 -21.86 -25.95 -29.55
CA GLU A 78 -20.83 -24.94 -29.86
C GLU A 78 -20.48 -24.91 -31.34
N PRO A 79 -20.03 -23.75 -31.90
CA PRO A 79 -19.60 -23.70 -33.30
C PRO A 79 -18.43 -24.65 -33.56
N ALA A 80 -18.58 -25.59 -34.49
CA ALA A 80 -17.53 -26.55 -34.87
C ALA A 80 -16.23 -25.88 -35.35
N ALA A 81 -16.30 -24.64 -35.79
CA ALA A 81 -15.12 -23.81 -36.17
C ALA A 81 -14.15 -23.55 -35.01
N ARG A 82 -14.58 -23.74 -33.75
CA ARG A 82 -13.73 -23.58 -32.53
C ARG A 82 -12.96 -24.84 -32.18
N ILE A 83 -13.26 -25.97 -32.83
CA ILE A 83 -12.58 -27.25 -32.57
C ILE A 83 -11.17 -27.19 -33.16
N ASP A 84 -10.17 -27.49 -32.33
CA ASP A 84 -8.82 -27.72 -32.81
C ASP A 84 -8.70 -29.16 -33.33
N TRP A 85 -8.95 -29.31 -34.61
CA TRP A 85 -8.90 -30.63 -35.26
C TRP A 85 -7.52 -31.31 -35.18
N ARG A 86 -6.44 -30.53 -35.10
CA ARG A 86 -5.08 -31.06 -34.97
C ARG A 86 -4.82 -31.70 -33.63
N ILE A 87 -5.31 -31.11 -32.57
CA ILE A 87 -5.17 -31.67 -31.22
C ILE A 87 -6.20 -32.78 -31.01
N SER A 88 -7.46 -32.57 -31.45
CA SER A 88 -8.53 -33.55 -31.34
C SER A 88 -8.18 -34.88 -32.01
N ALA A 89 -7.45 -34.85 -33.13
CA ALA A 89 -6.96 -36.06 -33.79
C ALA A 89 -5.92 -36.87 -32.98
N ARG A 90 -5.35 -36.27 -31.93
CA ARG A 90 -4.33 -36.89 -31.04
C ARG A 90 -4.91 -37.34 -29.72
N THR A 91 -6.04 -36.78 -29.31
CA THR A 91 -6.69 -37.02 -28.01
C THR A 91 -7.92 -37.93 -28.13
N GLU A 92 -8.31 -38.29 -29.36
CA GLU A 92 -9.51 -39.10 -29.68
C GLU A 92 -10.84 -38.42 -29.28
N GLU A 93 -10.80 -37.23 -28.70
CA GLU A 93 -11.96 -36.41 -28.32
C GLU A 93 -11.87 -35.04 -28.94
N PRO A 94 -13.00 -34.46 -29.42
CA PRO A 94 -12.99 -33.08 -29.93
C PRO A 94 -12.71 -32.09 -28.81
N VAL A 95 -11.64 -31.31 -28.97
CA VAL A 95 -11.23 -30.27 -28.01
C VAL A 95 -11.33 -28.90 -28.64
N VAL A 96 -11.73 -27.94 -27.83
CA VAL A 96 -11.84 -26.52 -28.16
C VAL A 96 -10.72 -25.74 -27.48
N ARG A 97 -10.05 -24.87 -28.23
CA ARG A 97 -9.14 -23.88 -27.64
C ARG A 97 -9.96 -22.80 -26.98
N VAL A 98 -9.80 -22.67 -25.69
CA VAL A 98 -10.32 -21.52 -24.95
C VAL A 98 -9.18 -20.52 -24.81
N HIS A 99 -9.23 -19.44 -25.59
CA HIS A 99 -8.39 -18.29 -25.34
C HIS A 99 -8.87 -17.68 -24.03
N ARG A 100 -8.08 -17.82 -22.97
CA ARG A 100 -8.27 -16.98 -21.80
C ARG A 100 -7.64 -15.65 -22.17
N GLU A 101 -8.44 -14.61 -22.31
CA GLU A 101 -7.88 -13.26 -22.25
C GLU A 101 -7.01 -13.21 -20.99
N PRO A 102 -5.71 -12.88 -21.12
CA PRO A 102 -4.86 -12.75 -19.94
C PRO A 102 -5.55 -11.76 -19.02
N ALA A 103 -5.87 -12.18 -17.79
CA ALA A 103 -6.47 -11.29 -16.81
C ALA A 103 -5.57 -10.07 -16.71
N GLN A 104 -6.10 -8.90 -17.11
CA GLN A 104 -5.31 -7.68 -17.13
C GLN A 104 -4.80 -7.45 -15.70
N ARG A 105 -3.48 -7.49 -15.53
CA ARG A 105 -2.83 -7.20 -14.24
C ARG A 105 -3.26 -5.82 -13.77
N GLN A 106 -3.53 -5.70 -12.51
CA GLN A 106 -4.03 -4.47 -11.89
C GLN A 106 -3.09 -4.03 -10.78
N ALA A 107 -3.10 -2.75 -10.48
CA ALA A 107 -2.46 -2.18 -9.30
C ALA A 107 -3.56 -1.75 -8.31
N HIS A 108 -3.50 -2.28 -7.10
CA HIS A 108 -4.43 -1.97 -6.03
C HIS A 108 -3.72 -1.14 -4.97
N LEU A 109 -4.19 0.10 -4.76
CA LEU A 109 -3.64 1.02 -3.77
C LEU A 109 -4.55 1.04 -2.55
N VAL A 110 -4.14 0.41 -1.47
CA VAL A 110 -4.82 0.46 -0.18
C VAL A 110 -4.29 1.66 0.59
N ILE A 111 -5.17 2.61 0.91
CA ILE A 111 -4.82 3.84 1.62
C ILE A 111 -5.50 3.82 2.99
N ASP A 112 -4.69 3.72 4.03
CA ASP A 112 -5.17 3.82 5.41
C ASP A 112 -5.55 5.27 5.72
N CYS A 113 -6.82 5.48 6.00
CA CYS A 113 -7.42 6.76 6.40
C CYS A 113 -7.85 6.77 7.88
N GLY A 114 -7.38 5.80 8.67
CA GLY A 114 -7.66 5.69 10.10
C GLY A 114 -7.10 6.85 10.92
N ALA A 115 -7.44 6.89 12.19
CA ALA A 115 -7.08 7.98 13.09
C ALA A 115 -5.55 8.16 13.23
N ALA A 116 -4.79 7.05 13.27
CA ALA A 116 -3.33 7.09 13.35
C ALA A 116 -2.68 7.82 12.16
N MET A 117 -3.31 7.78 10.98
CA MET A 117 -2.81 8.45 9.78
C MET A 117 -3.05 9.96 9.79
N ARG A 118 -3.90 10.49 10.67
CA ARG A 118 -4.14 11.95 10.85
C ARG A 118 -3.14 12.60 11.77
N PHE A 119 -2.07 11.92 12.11
CA PHE A 119 -0.98 12.44 12.93
C PHE A 119 0.13 13.03 12.04
N GLY A 120 0.74 14.10 12.51
CA GLY A 120 1.88 14.75 11.88
C GLY A 120 2.33 15.94 12.74
N THR A 121 3.64 16.06 12.97
CA THR A 121 4.22 17.09 13.86
C THR A 121 4.96 18.19 13.12
N ARG A 122 5.21 18.01 11.82
CA ARG A 122 5.98 18.94 11.02
C ARG A 122 5.17 19.47 9.84
N ARG A 123 5.60 19.14 8.63
CA ARG A 123 5.11 19.74 7.40
C ARG A 123 3.73 19.21 6.99
N ARG A 124 3.49 17.91 7.16
CA ARG A 124 2.24 17.26 6.70
C ARG A 124 1.83 16.11 7.60
N LEU A 125 0.58 15.70 7.47
CA LEU A 125 0.04 14.52 8.13
C LEU A 125 0.49 13.24 7.40
N LYS A 126 0.55 12.10 8.09
CA LYS A 126 0.85 10.79 7.48
C LYS A 126 -0.08 10.47 6.31
N ILE A 127 -1.39 10.76 6.44
CA ILE A 127 -2.36 10.56 5.36
C ILE A 127 -2.04 11.40 4.12
N SER A 128 -1.57 12.63 4.29
CA SER A 128 -1.15 13.48 3.18
C SER A 128 0.05 12.89 2.44
N GLN A 129 1.01 12.31 3.18
CA GLN A 129 2.14 11.61 2.60
C GLN A 129 1.72 10.30 1.90
N ALA A 130 0.74 9.57 2.48
CA ALA A 130 0.16 8.39 1.84
C ALA A 130 -0.48 8.73 0.49
N LEU A 131 -1.19 9.85 0.41
CA LEU A 131 -1.79 10.32 -0.85
C LEU A 131 -0.72 10.69 -1.89
N LEU A 132 0.37 11.34 -1.48
CA LEU A 132 1.49 11.63 -2.39
C LEU A 132 2.14 10.35 -2.91
N ALA A 133 2.36 9.37 -2.05
CA ALA A 133 2.88 8.07 -2.46
C ALA A 133 1.89 7.34 -3.38
N ALA A 134 0.58 7.42 -3.11
CA ALA A 134 -0.45 6.86 -3.97
C ALA A 134 -0.44 7.48 -5.37
N HIS A 135 -0.24 8.81 -5.51
CA HIS A 135 -0.08 9.46 -6.81
C HIS A 135 1.14 8.92 -7.57
N ALA A 136 2.28 8.77 -6.90
CA ALA A 136 3.49 8.29 -7.54
C ALA A 136 3.36 6.81 -7.99
N PHE A 137 2.83 5.93 -7.13
CA PHE A 137 2.65 4.53 -7.49
C PHE A 137 1.55 4.33 -8.53
N ALA A 138 0.51 5.17 -8.55
CA ALA A 138 -0.49 5.16 -9.61
C ALA A 138 0.12 5.56 -10.97
N ALA A 139 0.95 6.60 -11.00
CA ALA A 139 1.66 7.02 -12.21
C ALA A 139 2.58 5.91 -12.74
N ALA A 140 3.35 5.26 -11.84
CA ALA A 140 4.20 4.14 -12.20
C ALA A 140 3.40 2.93 -12.73
N ALA A 141 2.24 2.64 -12.14
CA ALA A 141 1.35 1.57 -12.58
C ALA A 141 0.77 1.85 -13.98
N LEU A 142 0.27 3.07 -14.21
CA LEU A 142 -0.25 3.46 -15.53
C LEU A 142 0.80 3.36 -16.62
N ARG A 143 2.03 3.78 -16.34
CA ARG A 143 3.15 3.66 -17.28
C ARG A 143 3.43 2.20 -17.68
N GLN A 144 3.10 1.25 -16.80
CA GLN A 144 3.24 -0.18 -17.01
C GLN A 144 1.94 -0.81 -17.58
N ASN A 145 0.99 0.02 -18.06
CA ASN A 145 -0.32 -0.40 -18.56
C ASN A 145 -1.14 -1.22 -17.55
N LEU A 146 -0.93 -0.98 -16.25
CA LEU A 146 -1.76 -1.55 -15.20
C LEU A 146 -2.98 -0.65 -14.97
N ALA A 147 -4.16 -1.23 -14.90
CA ALA A 147 -5.33 -0.52 -14.41
C ALA A 147 -5.21 -0.34 -12.89
N VAL A 148 -5.57 0.83 -12.37
CA VAL A 148 -5.40 1.19 -10.96
C VAL A 148 -6.74 1.16 -10.24
N GLU A 149 -6.83 0.43 -9.14
CA GLU A 149 -7.98 0.46 -8.21
C GLU A 149 -7.54 1.03 -6.86
N ILE A 150 -8.30 1.98 -6.32
CA ILE A 150 -7.99 2.67 -5.07
C ILE A 150 -8.95 2.18 -3.99
N HIS A 151 -8.39 1.70 -2.87
CA HIS A 151 -9.11 1.17 -1.73
C HIS A 151 -8.82 2.01 -0.48
N PRO A 152 -9.52 3.14 -0.29
CA PRO A 152 -9.43 3.85 0.98
C PRO A 152 -10.10 3.01 2.06
N ILE A 153 -9.48 2.96 3.25
CA ILE A 153 -9.96 2.21 4.39
C ILE A 153 -9.95 3.06 5.65
N GLY A 154 -10.92 2.86 6.49
CA GLY A 154 -11.12 3.64 7.72
C GLY A 154 -12.60 3.85 7.98
N GLU A 155 -12.94 4.52 9.08
CA GLU A 155 -14.33 4.72 9.49
C GLU A 155 -15.22 5.40 8.45
N ARG A 156 -14.64 6.32 7.71
CA ARG A 156 -15.34 7.11 6.69
C ARG A 156 -15.46 6.39 5.36
N PHE A 157 -14.85 5.24 5.26
CA PHE A 157 -14.84 4.39 4.08
C PHE A 157 -15.37 3.00 4.44
N PRO A 158 -16.68 2.88 4.74
CA PRO A 158 -17.24 1.59 5.10
C PRO A 158 -17.07 0.59 3.96
N PRO A 159 -16.85 -0.68 4.28
CA PRO A 159 -16.67 -1.73 3.29
C PRO A 159 -17.85 -1.76 2.30
N GLY A 160 -17.54 -1.65 1.01
CA GLY A 160 -18.53 -1.73 -0.07
C GLY A 160 -19.07 -0.39 -0.59
N LEU A 161 -18.83 0.73 0.09
CA LEU A 161 -19.35 2.02 -0.37
C LEU A 161 -18.50 2.71 -1.45
N HIS A 162 -17.22 2.33 -1.60
CA HIS A 162 -16.24 2.99 -2.47
C HIS A 162 -15.41 1.98 -3.27
N ALA A 163 -16.06 1.11 -4.02
CA ALA A 163 -15.38 0.29 -5.00
C ALA A 163 -15.90 0.59 -6.41
N PRO A 164 -15.56 1.74 -6.97
CA PRO A 164 -15.60 1.85 -8.41
C PRO A 164 -14.42 1.05 -8.93
N GLY A 165 -14.65 0.26 -9.95
CA GLY A 165 -13.65 -0.62 -10.54
C GLY A 165 -12.36 0.09 -10.97
N PRO A 166 -11.41 -0.66 -11.51
CA PRO A 166 -10.12 -0.17 -11.92
C PRO A 166 -10.25 0.94 -12.98
N VAL A 167 -9.37 1.94 -12.91
CA VAL A 167 -9.29 3.05 -13.86
C VAL A 167 -7.95 3.05 -14.58
N THR A 168 -7.94 3.49 -15.84
CA THR A 168 -6.76 3.51 -16.70
C THR A 168 -6.31 4.91 -17.10
N GLY A 169 -6.99 5.94 -16.61
CA GLY A 169 -6.72 7.34 -16.98
C GLY A 169 -6.18 8.17 -15.85
N GLN A 170 -5.16 9.00 -16.10
CA GLN A 170 -4.58 9.91 -15.12
C GLN A 170 -5.65 10.81 -14.46
N ALA A 171 -6.51 11.45 -15.27
CA ALA A 171 -7.52 12.35 -14.75
C ALA A 171 -8.49 11.66 -13.76
N ALA A 172 -8.90 10.43 -14.06
CA ALA A 172 -9.77 9.66 -13.20
C ALA A 172 -9.09 9.27 -11.88
N ILE A 173 -7.80 8.95 -11.90
CA ILE A 173 -7.01 8.66 -10.70
C ILE A 173 -6.85 9.91 -9.84
N LEU A 174 -6.48 11.04 -10.45
CA LEU A 174 -6.34 12.31 -9.72
C LEU A 174 -7.66 12.70 -9.05
N GLN A 175 -8.78 12.58 -9.75
CA GLN A 175 -10.12 12.82 -9.18
C GLN A 175 -10.40 11.89 -8.00
N ARG A 176 -10.13 10.60 -8.12
CA ARG A 176 -10.34 9.62 -7.05
C ARG A 176 -9.52 9.93 -5.81
N LEU A 177 -8.25 10.25 -5.97
CA LEU A 177 -7.38 10.58 -4.85
C LEU A 177 -7.80 11.90 -4.18
N ALA A 178 -8.31 12.87 -4.95
CA ALA A 178 -8.89 14.09 -4.40
C ALA A 178 -10.15 13.80 -3.57
N GLU A 179 -11.06 12.94 -4.07
CA GLU A 179 -12.26 12.50 -3.30
C GLU A 179 -11.85 11.80 -1.99
N VAL A 180 -10.80 10.96 -2.01
CA VAL A 180 -10.27 10.33 -0.79
C VAL A 180 -9.74 11.38 0.19
N ALA A 181 -9.01 12.38 -0.31
CA ALA A 181 -8.48 13.47 0.51
C ALA A 181 -9.59 14.28 1.18
N ASP A 182 -10.62 14.62 0.43
CA ASP A 182 -11.78 15.39 0.93
C ASP A 182 -12.52 14.63 2.03
N VAL A 183 -12.82 13.35 1.82
CA VAL A 183 -13.50 12.51 2.81
C VAL A 183 -12.62 12.29 4.04
N ALA A 184 -11.33 12.03 3.87
CA ALA A 184 -10.39 11.84 4.97
C ALA A 184 -10.18 13.14 5.79
N GLY A 185 -10.30 14.31 5.15
CA GLY A 185 -10.16 15.64 5.77
C GLY A 185 -11.36 16.08 6.59
N GLY A 186 -12.52 15.49 6.42
CA GLY A 186 -13.74 15.84 7.17
C GLY A 186 -13.59 15.66 8.69
N GLY A 187 -14.40 16.39 9.49
CA GLY A 187 -14.31 16.47 10.94
C GLY A 187 -14.40 15.14 11.72
N SER A 188 -14.29 15.17 13.04
CA SER A 188 -14.22 14.03 13.95
C SER A 188 -15.34 13.00 13.75
N ALA A 189 -14.98 11.77 13.44
CA ALA A 189 -15.79 10.59 13.59
C ALA A 189 -15.34 9.82 14.83
N ALA A 190 -16.16 8.95 15.38
CA ALA A 190 -15.77 8.05 16.46
C ALA A 190 -14.66 7.10 15.96
N GLU A 191 -13.58 6.95 16.71
CA GLU A 191 -12.39 6.22 16.26
C GLU A 191 -12.63 4.70 16.33
N GLN A 192 -13.09 4.10 15.24
CA GLN A 192 -13.10 2.65 15.11
C GLN A 192 -11.82 2.16 14.43
N PRO A 193 -11.18 1.13 14.92
CA PRO A 193 -10.00 0.58 14.28
C PRO A 193 -10.35 0.00 12.90
N VAL A 194 -9.41 0.10 11.98
CA VAL A 194 -9.53 -0.49 10.64
C VAL A 194 -9.58 -2.02 10.75
N ASP A 195 -10.57 -2.65 10.14
CA ASP A 195 -10.65 -4.11 10.03
C ASP A 195 -9.79 -4.60 8.85
N TRP A 196 -8.51 -4.75 9.13
CA TRP A 196 -7.52 -5.26 8.17
C TRP A 196 -7.77 -6.71 7.75
N ALA A 197 -8.31 -7.54 8.64
CA ALA A 197 -8.59 -8.94 8.34
C ALA A 197 -9.71 -9.07 7.30
N ALA A 198 -10.81 -8.35 7.50
CA ALA A 198 -11.90 -8.30 6.52
C ALA A 198 -11.46 -7.70 5.18
N LEU A 199 -10.61 -6.67 5.20
CA LEU A 199 -10.01 -6.12 3.97
C LEU A 199 -9.20 -7.19 3.22
N ARG A 200 -8.26 -7.85 3.90
CA ARG A 200 -7.42 -8.90 3.32
C ARG A 200 -8.25 -10.01 2.67
N GLU A 201 -9.28 -10.52 3.38
CA GLU A 201 -10.15 -11.55 2.84
C GLU A 201 -10.91 -11.10 1.59
N ARG A 202 -11.38 -9.84 1.58
CA ARG A 202 -12.04 -9.25 0.42
C ARG A 202 -11.09 -9.15 -0.77
N LEU A 203 -9.86 -8.67 -0.55
CA LEU A 203 -8.84 -8.56 -1.57
C LEU A 203 -8.46 -9.94 -2.13
N ALA A 204 -8.23 -10.94 -1.27
CA ALA A 204 -7.87 -12.30 -1.69
C ALA A 204 -8.94 -12.93 -2.62
N ARG A 205 -10.21 -12.55 -2.45
CA ARG A 205 -11.30 -13.05 -3.32
C ARG A 205 -11.45 -12.28 -4.64
N ARG A 206 -10.91 -11.07 -4.74
CA ARG A 206 -11.19 -10.16 -5.86
C ARG A 206 -10.00 -9.88 -6.76
N LEU A 207 -8.78 -9.95 -6.24
CA LEU A 207 -7.61 -9.58 -7.00
C LEU A 207 -7.27 -10.65 -8.05
N PRO A 208 -7.08 -10.24 -9.32
CA PRO A 208 -6.52 -11.13 -10.32
C PRO A 208 -5.10 -11.56 -9.92
N PRO A 209 -4.71 -12.83 -10.14
CA PRO A 209 -3.35 -13.28 -9.86
C PRO A 209 -2.28 -12.44 -10.57
N GLY A 210 -1.16 -12.18 -9.89
CA GLY A 210 -0.07 -11.38 -10.43
C GLY A 210 -0.32 -9.87 -10.39
N SER A 211 -1.38 -9.41 -9.71
CA SER A 211 -1.62 -7.98 -9.48
C SER A 211 -0.63 -7.39 -8.47
N LEU A 212 -0.40 -6.09 -8.54
CA LEU A 212 0.35 -5.33 -7.55
C LEU A 212 -0.59 -4.85 -6.44
N LEU A 213 -0.25 -5.12 -5.19
CA LEU A 213 -0.93 -4.57 -4.02
C LEU A 213 0.02 -3.66 -3.24
N VAL A 214 -0.27 -2.38 -3.22
CA VAL A 214 0.46 -1.37 -2.44
C VAL A 214 -0.36 -1.02 -1.21
N VAL A 215 0.19 -1.24 -0.02
CA VAL A 215 -0.45 -0.92 1.26
C VAL A 215 0.25 0.30 1.87
N LEU A 216 -0.47 1.41 1.98
CA LEU A 216 0.02 2.69 2.49
C LEU A 216 -0.59 2.91 3.89
N SER A 217 0.18 2.69 4.94
CA SER A 217 -0.32 2.73 6.32
C SER A 217 0.78 3.05 7.33
N ASP A 218 0.36 3.32 8.56
CA ASP A 218 1.21 3.36 9.73
C ASP A 218 1.41 1.93 10.26
N CYS A 219 2.52 1.33 9.88
CA CYS A 219 2.88 -0.02 10.32
C CYS A 219 3.36 -0.08 11.78
N LEU A 220 3.56 1.06 12.43
CA LEU A 220 4.00 1.15 13.84
C LEU A 220 2.85 1.11 14.84
N SER A 221 1.63 1.45 14.41
CA SER A 221 0.48 1.44 15.30
C SER A 221 0.04 0.02 15.62
N ASP A 222 -0.50 -0.16 16.84
CA ASP A 222 -1.06 -1.46 17.23
C ASP A 222 -2.32 -1.83 16.43
N THR A 223 -2.92 -0.87 15.74
CA THR A 223 -4.08 -1.04 14.86
C THR A 223 -3.71 -1.11 13.38
N GLY A 224 -2.42 -1.06 13.06
CA GLY A 224 -1.90 -1.13 11.69
C GLY A 224 -1.94 -2.55 11.09
N PRO A 225 -1.54 -2.69 9.83
CA PRO A 225 -1.62 -3.95 9.09
C PRO A 225 -0.67 -5.04 9.59
N GLY A 226 0.16 -4.76 10.61
CA GLY A 226 1.36 -5.53 10.91
C GLY A 226 1.23 -6.74 11.76
N ARG A 227 0.52 -6.69 12.83
CA ARG A 227 0.76 -7.67 13.91
C ARG A 227 -0.17 -8.87 13.95
N ALA A 228 -1.33 -8.79 13.35
CA ALA A 228 -2.36 -9.83 13.49
C ALA A 228 -2.84 -10.39 12.15
N ILE A 229 -2.25 -9.96 11.04
CA ILE A 229 -2.78 -10.26 9.72
C ILE A 229 -1.83 -11.19 9.00
N ASP A 230 -2.33 -12.35 8.67
CA ASP A 230 -1.62 -13.28 7.80
C ASP A 230 -1.74 -12.83 6.33
N TRP A 231 -0.69 -12.21 5.80
CA TRP A 231 -0.61 -11.78 4.41
C TRP A 231 -0.15 -12.87 3.45
N ALA A 232 0.26 -14.05 3.96
CA ALA A 232 0.79 -15.13 3.14
C ALA A 232 -0.15 -15.58 1.99
N PRO A 233 -1.47 -15.65 2.18
CA PRO A 233 -2.37 -16.01 1.08
C PRO A 233 -2.36 -15.02 -0.08
N LEU A 234 -2.20 -13.70 0.22
CA LEU A 234 -2.06 -12.68 -0.81
C LEU A 234 -0.67 -12.68 -1.42
N ALA A 235 0.37 -12.85 -0.61
CA ALA A 235 1.75 -12.90 -1.07
C ALA A 235 2.02 -14.08 -2.02
N ALA A 236 1.26 -15.15 -1.89
CA ALA A 236 1.38 -16.32 -2.77
C ALA A 236 0.96 -16.04 -4.22
N GLU A 237 0.06 -15.08 -4.43
CA GLU A 237 -0.54 -14.79 -5.74
C GLU A 237 -0.31 -13.36 -6.23
N GLN A 238 0.09 -12.44 -5.34
CA GLN A 238 0.19 -11.00 -5.60
C GLN A 238 1.60 -10.48 -5.33
N HIS A 239 1.96 -9.38 -6.00
CA HIS A 239 3.15 -8.60 -5.65
C HIS A 239 2.80 -7.62 -4.55
N LEU A 240 3.40 -7.77 -3.36
CA LEU A 240 3.10 -6.92 -2.21
C LEU A 240 4.17 -5.85 -2.03
N LEU A 241 3.73 -4.60 -1.82
CA LEU A 241 4.55 -3.48 -1.41
C LEU A 241 3.92 -2.81 -0.18
N PHE A 242 4.59 -2.85 0.95
CA PHE A 242 4.20 -2.15 2.16
C PHE A 242 4.94 -0.82 2.27
N VAL A 243 4.21 0.28 2.31
CA VAL A 243 4.74 1.62 2.55
C VAL A 243 4.39 2.01 3.99
N SER A 244 5.40 1.97 4.85
CA SER A 244 5.26 2.30 6.27
C SER A 244 5.50 3.78 6.49
N ILE A 245 4.43 4.53 6.80
CA ILE A 245 4.50 5.98 6.95
C ILE A 245 4.52 6.33 8.43
N ALA A 246 5.60 6.96 8.87
CA ALA A 246 5.80 7.35 10.25
C ALA A 246 6.15 8.85 10.37
N ASP A 247 5.68 9.49 11.44
CA ASP A 247 6.20 10.81 11.82
C ASP A 247 7.51 10.65 12.59
N ARG A 248 8.44 11.60 12.44
CA ARG A 248 9.75 11.52 13.11
C ARG A 248 9.64 11.42 14.61
N VAL A 249 8.66 12.08 15.22
CA VAL A 249 8.42 12.01 16.67
C VAL A 249 7.99 10.61 17.10
N GLU A 250 7.40 9.83 16.22
CA GLU A 250 7.04 8.44 16.49
C GLU A 250 8.25 7.51 16.47
N LEU A 251 9.31 7.89 15.76
CA LEU A 251 10.55 7.12 15.67
C LEU A 251 11.58 7.56 16.71
N ASP A 252 11.69 8.88 16.90
CA ASP A 252 12.62 9.49 17.83
C ASP A 252 11.94 10.68 18.54
N MET A 253 11.57 10.46 19.81
CA MET A 253 10.88 11.46 20.63
C MET A 253 11.85 12.54 21.09
N PRO A 254 11.65 13.81 20.72
CA PRO A 254 12.48 14.90 21.20
C PRO A 254 12.21 15.20 22.67
N ASP A 255 13.15 15.86 23.34
CA ASP A 255 12.95 16.43 24.66
C ASP A 255 12.01 17.64 24.58
N LEU A 256 10.78 17.44 24.99
CA LEU A 256 9.72 18.46 25.06
C LEU A 256 9.28 18.71 26.52
N GLY A 257 9.99 18.11 27.50
CA GLY A 257 9.59 18.12 28.91
C GLY A 257 8.31 17.29 29.13
N LEU A 258 7.43 17.79 29.96
CA LEU A 258 6.17 17.13 30.28
C LEU A 258 5.11 17.42 29.21
N VAL A 259 4.72 16.40 28.48
CA VAL A 259 3.75 16.49 27.37
C VAL A 259 2.49 15.70 27.68
N ALA A 260 1.36 16.26 27.27
CA ALA A 260 0.08 15.56 27.34
C ALA A 260 -0.16 14.77 26.06
N PHE A 261 -0.37 13.48 26.18
CA PHE A 261 -0.80 12.59 25.13
C PHE A 261 -2.29 12.30 25.27
N ASP A 262 -3.04 12.54 24.21
CA ASP A 262 -4.44 12.18 24.17
C ASP A 262 -4.56 10.72 23.72
N ALA A 263 -4.95 9.84 24.62
CA ALA A 263 -5.11 8.41 24.37
C ALA A 263 -6.61 8.04 24.26
N GLY A 264 -7.35 8.77 23.40
CA GLY A 264 -8.78 8.65 23.28
C GLY A 264 -9.52 9.28 24.47
N ALA A 265 -10.19 8.48 25.28
CA ALA A 265 -10.97 8.99 26.42
C ALA A 265 -10.12 9.49 27.62
N ARG A 266 -8.79 9.35 27.56
CA ARG A 266 -7.88 9.70 28.66
C ARG A 266 -6.66 10.44 28.16
N THR A 267 -6.38 11.60 28.76
CA THR A 267 -5.09 12.28 28.57
C THR A 267 -4.06 11.66 29.52
N ARG A 268 -2.92 11.25 28.97
CA ARG A 268 -1.77 10.77 29.75
C ARG A 268 -0.65 11.81 29.65
N TRP A 269 -0.04 12.11 30.78
CA TRP A 269 1.14 12.94 30.87
C TRP A 269 2.39 12.06 30.78
N LEU A 270 3.31 12.46 29.95
CA LEU A 270 4.58 11.78 29.75
C LEU A 270 5.70 12.78 29.86
N ASP A 271 6.69 12.46 30.68
CA ASP A 271 7.93 13.24 30.78
C ASP A 271 8.91 12.79 29.70
N THR A 272 8.98 13.57 28.63
CA THR A 272 9.93 13.35 27.55
C THR A 272 11.33 13.88 27.86
N GLY A 273 11.54 14.54 29.02
CA GLY A 273 12.85 14.93 29.53
C GLY A 273 13.70 13.74 29.98
N ASP A 274 13.07 12.63 30.36
CA ASP A 274 13.81 11.41 30.73
C ASP A 274 14.50 10.79 29.51
N ARG A 275 15.81 10.94 29.46
CA ARG A 275 16.66 10.39 28.40
C ARG A 275 16.55 8.88 28.25
N ARG A 276 16.51 8.13 29.38
CA ARG A 276 16.42 6.66 29.35
C ARG A 276 15.10 6.20 28.73
N TRP A 277 14.02 6.91 29.05
CA TRP A 277 12.74 6.65 28.45
C TRP A 277 12.76 6.90 26.93
N ARG A 278 13.34 8.03 26.48
CA ARG A 278 13.44 8.32 25.03
C ARG A 278 14.26 7.28 24.29
N GLU A 279 15.40 6.88 24.83
CA GLU A 279 16.26 5.83 24.24
C GLU A 279 15.52 4.49 24.14
N ALA A 280 14.81 4.09 25.21
CA ALA A 280 14.00 2.87 25.20
C ALA A 280 12.83 2.95 24.19
N PHE A 281 12.20 4.13 24.06
CA PHE A 281 11.15 4.37 23.08
C PHE A 281 11.69 4.24 21.66
N ALA A 282 12.77 4.93 21.32
CA ALA A 282 13.40 4.88 19.99
C ALA A 282 13.84 3.46 19.64
N SER A 283 14.50 2.75 20.56
CA SER A 283 14.89 1.35 20.36
C SER A 283 13.68 0.45 20.10
N GLY A 284 12.60 0.62 20.83
CA GLY A 284 11.37 -0.16 20.65
C GLY A 284 10.71 0.10 19.29
N GLN A 285 10.73 1.34 18.79
CA GLN A 285 10.20 1.67 17.48
C GLN A 285 11.07 1.11 16.33
N GLN A 286 12.39 1.20 16.47
CA GLN A 286 13.32 0.60 15.51
C GLN A 286 13.16 -0.93 15.43
N GLU A 287 12.98 -1.58 16.58
CA GLU A 287 12.75 -3.02 16.65
C GLU A 287 11.42 -3.42 15.97
N ARG A 288 10.36 -2.63 16.15
CA ARG A 288 9.07 -2.84 15.47
C ARG A 288 9.21 -2.70 13.95
N LEU A 289 9.89 -1.67 13.46
CA LEU A 289 10.14 -1.48 12.03
C LEU A 289 10.96 -2.62 11.45
N ARG A 290 11.99 -3.07 12.18
CA ARG A 290 12.82 -4.20 11.76
C ARG A 290 12.01 -5.49 11.68
N ALA A 291 11.24 -5.81 12.71
CA ALA A 291 10.38 -6.99 12.73
C ALA A 291 9.35 -6.99 11.58
N TRP A 292 8.84 -5.81 11.24
CA TRP A 292 7.94 -5.65 10.10
C TRP A 292 8.65 -5.91 8.77
N ARG A 293 9.82 -5.31 8.58
CA ARG A 293 10.63 -5.52 7.39
C ARG A 293 10.94 -7.00 7.20
N GLU A 294 11.46 -7.66 8.24
CA GLU A 294 11.78 -9.09 8.22
C GLU A 294 10.54 -9.94 7.87
N SER A 295 9.37 -9.59 8.41
CA SER A 295 8.12 -10.26 8.09
C SER A 295 7.69 -10.06 6.63
N ALA A 296 7.84 -8.85 6.08
CA ALA A 296 7.54 -8.55 4.69
C ALA A 296 8.50 -9.29 3.74
N GLU A 297 9.79 -9.26 4.04
CA GLU A 297 10.82 -9.96 3.27
C GLU A 297 10.61 -11.49 3.26
N ALA A 298 10.21 -12.06 4.40
CA ALA A 298 9.87 -13.49 4.48
C ALA A 298 8.68 -13.89 3.59
N LEU A 299 7.80 -12.94 3.28
CA LEU A 299 6.69 -13.09 2.34
C LEU A 299 7.08 -12.80 0.88
N GLY A 300 8.33 -12.39 0.62
CA GLY A 300 8.75 -11.89 -0.69
C GLY A 300 8.15 -10.52 -1.03
N ALA A 301 7.64 -9.80 -0.03
CA ALA A 301 7.10 -8.46 -0.19
C ALA A 301 8.20 -7.39 -0.07
N VAL A 302 7.98 -6.26 -0.72
CA VAL A 302 8.84 -5.08 -0.58
C VAL A 302 8.36 -4.25 0.62
N PHE A 303 9.29 -3.74 1.42
CA PHE A 303 9.01 -2.85 2.53
C PHE A 303 9.72 -1.50 2.33
N LEU A 304 8.93 -0.42 2.25
CA LEU A 304 9.42 0.94 2.05
C LEU A 304 9.05 1.78 3.29
N PRO A 305 10.01 2.13 4.16
CA PRO A 305 9.78 3.11 5.20
C PRO A 305 9.76 4.52 4.60
N LEU A 306 8.81 5.35 5.06
CA LEU A 306 8.59 6.69 4.53
C LEU A 306 8.28 7.66 5.67
N ALA A 307 9.11 8.69 5.83
CA ALA A 307 8.83 9.75 6.78
C ALA A 307 7.68 10.64 6.29
N ALA A 308 6.78 11.02 7.20
CA ALA A 308 5.62 11.85 6.87
C ALA A 308 5.99 13.23 6.31
N ASP A 309 7.14 13.77 6.69
CA ASP A 309 7.66 15.06 6.25
C ASP A 309 8.64 14.98 5.07
N ALA A 310 8.93 13.78 4.54
CA ALA A 310 9.87 13.59 3.42
C ALA A 310 9.35 14.25 2.14
N GLU A 311 10.26 14.92 1.41
CA GLU A 311 9.93 15.49 0.11
C GLU A 311 9.72 14.40 -0.94
N PRO A 312 8.76 14.56 -1.86
CA PRO A 312 8.53 13.58 -2.91
C PRO A 312 9.79 13.25 -3.73
N ALA A 313 10.59 14.25 -4.08
CA ALA A 313 11.81 14.05 -4.84
C ALA A 313 12.84 13.17 -4.11
N ASP A 314 12.97 13.35 -2.79
CA ASP A 314 13.97 12.66 -1.98
C ASP A 314 13.62 11.17 -1.81
N TRP A 315 12.40 10.87 -1.34
CA TRP A 315 12.04 9.48 -1.11
C TRP A 315 11.85 8.69 -2.43
N LEU A 316 11.38 9.34 -3.51
CA LEU A 316 11.28 8.70 -4.82
C LEU A 316 12.65 8.26 -5.35
N ALA A 317 13.72 8.99 -5.03
CA ALA A 317 15.07 8.61 -5.40
C ALA A 317 15.54 7.31 -4.71
N THR A 318 14.97 6.95 -3.56
CA THR A 318 15.33 5.71 -2.82
C THR A 318 14.56 4.48 -3.31
N VAL A 319 13.38 4.66 -3.90
CA VAL A 319 12.50 3.55 -4.30
C VAL A 319 13.18 2.54 -5.23
N PRO A 320 13.97 2.93 -6.26
CA PRO A 320 14.63 1.97 -7.14
C PRO A 320 15.56 1.00 -6.40
N ALA A 321 16.31 1.49 -5.41
CA ALA A 321 17.22 0.67 -4.61
C ALA A 321 16.44 -0.31 -3.71
N VAL A 322 15.33 0.14 -3.13
CA VAL A 322 14.43 -0.69 -2.31
C VAL A 322 13.78 -1.79 -3.16
N LEU A 323 13.30 -1.45 -4.35
CA LEU A 323 12.71 -2.42 -5.27
C LEU A 323 13.73 -3.45 -5.77
N ALA A 324 15.00 -3.09 -5.88
CA ALA A 324 16.08 -4.00 -6.25
C ALA A 324 16.57 -4.90 -5.09
N GLY A 325 16.04 -4.74 -3.88
CA GLY A 325 16.49 -5.46 -2.69
C GLY A 325 17.90 -5.04 -2.23
N ALA A 326 18.40 -3.89 -2.70
CA ALA A 326 19.80 -3.46 -2.52
C ALA A 326 19.98 -2.40 -1.42
N ALA A 327 18.93 -1.93 -0.76
CA ALA A 327 19.03 -0.78 0.13
C ALA A 327 18.61 -1.08 1.57
N GLU A 328 19.57 -0.88 2.49
CA GLU A 328 19.28 -0.32 3.80
C GLU A 328 18.88 1.15 3.57
N VAL A 329 17.62 1.49 3.74
CA VAL A 329 17.19 2.89 3.68
C VAL A 329 17.78 3.60 4.88
N PRO A 330 18.55 4.70 4.70
CA PRO A 330 19.09 5.44 5.82
C PRO A 330 17.95 5.95 6.70
N SER A 331 18.09 5.73 7.99
CA SER A 331 17.20 6.12 9.09
C SER A 331 17.06 7.65 9.24
#